data_b0fac1990aa285e943e03d8f39278505
#
_entry.id   b0fac1990aa285e943e03d8f39278505
#
_cell.length_a   1.000
_cell.length_b   1.000
_cell.length_c   1.000
_cell.angle_alpha   90.00
_cell.angle_beta   90.00
_cell.angle_gamma   90.00
#
_symmetry.space_group_name_H-M   'P 1'
#
loop_
_entity.id
_entity.type
_entity.pdbx_description
1 polymer ?
#
loop_
_entity_poly.entity_id
_entity_poly.type
_entity_poly.pdbx_seq_one_letter_code
_entity_poly.pdbx_strand_id
1 'polypeptide(L)'
;MRTFFIEEAQKRKKILGVFKKIEHIGNKIIINKKINKLNLKSKIKIVNKIIQILKKENVRQVAIEEKLKKEIDFINLINSNNINICNPKWVLIHCTDKIIDLILNEKKIEKKESEISICVNEIDNLVEEYIYEFAKEFKRVNIITNHIGKFKKMEEKLYNEDGII
;
A
#
# COMPACT_ATOMS: atom_id res chain seq x y z
N MET A 1 -4.15 10.33 13.45
CA MET A 1 -2.78 10.47 12.91
C MET A 1 -2.90 10.91 11.46
N ARG A 2 -2.14 11.93 11.00
CA ARG A 2 -2.27 12.47 9.65
C ARG A 2 -1.17 11.90 8.75
N THR A 3 -1.54 11.34 7.60
CA THR A 3 -0.60 10.74 6.63
C THR A 3 -0.60 11.57 5.35
N PHE A 4 0.58 11.86 4.81
CA PHE A 4 0.72 12.54 3.54
C PHE A 4 1.09 11.55 2.44
N PHE A 5 0.65 11.83 1.22
CA PHE A 5 0.98 11.05 0.04
C PHE A 5 1.99 11.80 -0.83
N ILE A 6 3.11 11.13 -1.18
CA ILE A 6 4.17 11.68 -2.02
C ILE A 6 4.11 11.00 -3.39
N GLU A 7 3.95 11.79 -4.45
CA GLU A 7 3.83 11.32 -5.83
C GLU A 7 4.66 12.14 -6.82
N GLU A 8 5.03 11.55 -7.96
CA GLU A 8 5.57 12.29 -9.11
C GLU A 8 4.42 12.83 -9.98
N ALA A 9 4.55 14.07 -10.45
CA ALA A 9 3.59 14.65 -11.38
C ALA A 9 3.57 13.85 -12.70
N GLN A 10 2.38 13.41 -13.12
CA GLN A 10 2.19 12.73 -14.41
C GLN A 10 2.43 13.66 -15.59
N LYS A 11 2.06 14.95 -15.47
CA LYS A 11 2.34 16.01 -16.46
C LYS A 11 2.91 17.21 -15.76
N ARG A 12 3.96 17.82 -16.31
CA ARG A 12 4.54 19.05 -15.79
C ARG A 12 3.52 20.18 -15.96
N LYS A 13 2.96 20.69 -14.87
CA LYS A 13 2.15 21.90 -14.89
C LYS A 13 3.08 23.13 -14.94
N LYS A 14 3.00 23.91 -16.01
CA LYS A 14 3.55 25.28 -16.06
C LYS A 14 2.56 26.19 -15.36
N ILE A 15 2.92 26.73 -14.21
CA ILE A 15 2.19 27.82 -13.57
C ILE A 15 3.04 29.06 -13.76
N LEU A 16 2.59 30.00 -14.57
CA LEU A 16 3.21 31.31 -14.81
C LEU A 16 4.72 31.28 -15.13
N GLY A 17 5.16 30.35 -15.99
CA GLY A 17 6.56 30.29 -16.43
C GLY A 17 7.57 29.79 -15.40
N VAL A 18 7.22 29.61 -14.15
CA VAL A 18 8.08 29.14 -13.07
C VAL A 18 7.72 27.71 -12.71
N PHE A 19 8.68 26.80 -12.88
CA PHE A 19 8.51 25.41 -12.44
C PHE A 19 8.75 25.30 -10.93
N LYS A 20 7.69 25.23 -10.13
CA LYS A 20 7.83 24.77 -8.75
C LYS A 20 8.30 23.31 -8.76
N LYS A 21 9.44 23.04 -8.11
CA LYS A 21 10.00 21.68 -8.03
C LYS A 21 9.11 20.73 -7.21
N ILE A 22 8.38 21.30 -6.24
CA ILE A 22 7.49 20.59 -5.32
C ILE A 22 6.26 21.46 -5.11
N GLU A 23 5.10 20.82 -5.14
CA GLU A 23 3.81 21.42 -4.78
C GLU A 23 3.25 20.68 -3.57
N HIS A 24 2.59 21.43 -2.67
CA HIS A 24 1.88 20.87 -1.52
C HIS A 24 0.41 21.25 -1.65
N ILE A 25 -0.46 20.25 -1.75
CA ILE A 25 -1.90 20.43 -1.94
C ILE A 25 -2.63 19.48 -0.97
N GLY A 26 -3.22 20.05 0.09
CA GLY A 26 -3.87 19.24 1.13
C GLY A 26 -2.91 18.24 1.76
N ASN A 27 -3.21 16.94 1.67
CA ASN A 27 -2.35 15.87 2.18
C ASN A 27 -1.43 15.27 1.10
N LYS A 28 -1.23 15.98 -0.03
CA LYS A 28 -0.38 15.51 -1.12
C LYS A 28 0.84 16.39 -1.31
N ILE A 29 1.98 15.77 -1.54
CA ILE A 29 3.22 16.40 -1.95
C ILE A 29 3.56 15.90 -3.35
N ILE A 30 3.52 16.78 -4.32
CA ILE A 30 3.72 16.46 -5.74
C ILE A 30 5.12 16.92 -6.15
N ILE A 31 5.92 15.99 -6.67
CA ILE A 31 7.28 16.26 -7.17
C ILE A 31 7.20 16.48 -8.68
N ASN A 32 7.42 17.69 -9.13
CA ASN A 32 7.35 18.07 -10.55
C ASN A 32 8.61 17.71 -11.36
N LYS A 33 9.38 16.73 -10.90
CA LYS A 33 10.58 16.22 -11.56
C LYS A 33 10.65 14.70 -11.45
N LYS A 34 11.16 14.05 -12.48
CA LYS A 34 11.46 12.62 -12.43
C LYS A 34 12.66 12.37 -11.55
N ILE A 35 12.45 11.72 -10.40
CA ILE A 35 13.50 11.48 -9.38
C ILE A 35 14.61 10.58 -9.91
N ASN A 36 14.28 9.59 -10.74
CA ASN A 36 15.25 8.68 -11.36
C ASN A 36 16.25 9.37 -12.30
N LYS A 37 15.93 10.58 -12.78
CA LYS A 37 16.82 11.38 -13.65
C LYS A 37 17.64 12.41 -12.89
N LEU A 38 17.57 12.45 -11.58
CA LEU A 38 18.25 13.43 -10.75
C LEU A 38 19.53 12.86 -10.15
N ASN A 39 20.57 13.69 -10.08
CA ASN A 39 21.75 13.39 -9.28
C ASN A 39 21.45 13.48 -7.77
N LEU A 40 22.33 12.90 -6.95
CA LEU A 40 22.13 12.81 -5.50
C LEU A 40 21.94 14.19 -4.84
N LYS A 41 22.71 15.22 -5.23
CA LYS A 41 22.58 16.59 -4.71
C LYS A 41 21.17 17.17 -4.94
N SER A 42 20.56 16.86 -6.08
CA SER A 42 19.21 17.29 -6.43
C SER A 42 18.14 16.51 -5.67
N LYS A 43 18.35 15.20 -5.46
CA LYS A 43 17.50 14.36 -4.62
C LYS A 43 17.50 14.88 -3.19
N ILE A 44 18.65 15.15 -2.59
CA ILE A 44 18.78 15.74 -1.24
C ILE A 44 18.01 17.06 -1.13
N LYS A 45 18.13 17.98 -2.10
CA LYS A 45 17.40 19.26 -2.09
C LYS A 45 15.86 19.07 -2.11
N ILE A 46 15.40 18.06 -2.84
CA ILE A 46 13.96 17.74 -2.90
C ILE A 46 13.50 17.16 -1.57
N VAL A 47 14.23 16.17 -1.05
CA VAL A 47 13.89 15.54 0.24
C VAL A 47 13.88 16.58 1.37
N ASN A 48 14.88 17.45 1.45
CA ASN A 48 14.91 18.51 2.48
C ASN A 48 13.67 19.41 2.43
N LYS A 49 13.17 19.75 1.24
CA LYS A 49 11.93 20.52 1.10
C LYS A 49 10.71 19.71 1.54
N ILE A 50 10.65 18.43 1.21
CA ILE A 50 9.58 17.54 1.67
C ILE A 50 9.59 17.49 3.19
N ILE A 51 10.75 17.26 3.81
CA ILE A 51 10.91 17.22 5.27
C ILE A 51 10.47 18.54 5.92
N GLN A 52 10.81 19.69 5.33
CA GLN A 52 10.35 21.00 5.83
C GLN A 52 8.81 21.10 5.82
N ILE A 53 8.16 20.63 4.74
CA ILE A 53 6.69 20.61 4.66
C ILE A 53 6.11 19.69 5.74
N LEU A 54 6.64 18.46 5.87
CA LEU A 54 6.16 17.48 6.84
C LEU A 54 6.33 17.95 8.28
N LYS A 55 7.46 18.59 8.60
CA LYS A 55 7.71 19.19 9.92
C LYS A 55 6.74 20.32 10.23
N LYS A 56 6.48 21.23 9.25
CA LYS A 56 5.53 22.32 9.40
C LYS A 56 4.11 21.82 9.68
N GLU A 57 3.72 20.72 9.06
CA GLU A 57 2.41 20.09 9.21
C GLU A 57 2.35 19.09 10.38
N ASN A 58 3.47 18.93 11.14
CA ASN A 58 3.61 17.96 12.23
C ASN A 58 3.29 16.51 11.82
N VAL A 59 3.74 16.12 10.61
CA VAL A 59 3.51 14.79 10.03
C VAL A 59 4.78 13.97 10.10
N ARG A 60 4.68 12.75 10.65
CA ARG A 60 5.79 11.79 10.75
C ARG A 60 5.60 10.54 9.90
N GLN A 61 4.50 10.48 9.15
CA GLN A 61 4.16 9.30 8.37
C GLN A 61 3.75 9.69 6.96
N VAL A 62 4.30 9.00 5.95
CA VAL A 62 4.02 9.26 4.54
C VAL A 62 3.74 7.97 3.80
N ALA A 63 2.80 8.01 2.85
CA ALA A 63 2.68 7.01 1.81
C ALA A 63 3.39 7.51 0.55
N ILE A 64 4.09 6.64 -0.16
CA ILE A 64 4.90 6.98 -1.32
C ILE A 64 4.40 6.21 -2.53
N GLU A 65 4.28 6.90 -3.68
CA GLU A 65 3.92 6.28 -4.95
C GLU A 65 4.89 5.14 -5.30
N GLU A 66 4.37 4.04 -5.86
CA GLU A 66 5.14 2.82 -6.15
C GLU A 66 6.38 3.07 -7.01
N LYS A 67 6.31 3.99 -7.96
CA LYS A 67 7.47 4.37 -8.79
C LYS A 67 8.61 4.98 -7.99
N LEU A 68 8.27 5.77 -6.97
CA LEU A 68 9.27 6.41 -6.11
C LEU A 68 9.87 5.43 -5.10
N LYS A 69 9.16 4.37 -4.73
CA LYS A 69 9.71 3.31 -3.85
C LYS A 69 10.89 2.58 -4.47
N LYS A 70 10.99 2.52 -5.79
CA LYS A 70 12.12 1.90 -6.51
C LYS A 70 13.40 2.74 -6.44
N GLU A 71 13.31 4.00 -6.01
CA GLU A 71 14.43 4.92 -5.88
C GLU A 71 15.06 4.82 -4.49
N ILE A 72 15.94 3.83 -4.29
CA ILE A 72 16.53 3.46 -2.99
C ILE A 72 17.16 4.68 -2.29
N ASP A 73 17.93 5.51 -3.00
CA ASP A 73 18.54 6.71 -2.42
C ASP A 73 17.50 7.69 -1.87
N PHE A 74 16.38 7.86 -2.59
CA PHE A 74 15.30 8.74 -2.18
C PHE A 74 14.60 8.20 -0.92
N ILE A 75 14.33 6.91 -0.87
CA ILE A 75 13.73 6.23 0.28
C ILE A 75 14.64 6.33 1.51
N ASN A 76 15.92 6.04 1.35
CA ASN A 76 16.90 6.13 2.45
C ASN A 76 17.00 7.56 3.00
N LEU A 77 16.97 8.57 2.14
CA LEU A 77 16.97 9.97 2.55
C LEU A 77 15.69 10.36 3.34
N ILE A 78 14.53 9.82 2.98
CA ILE A 78 13.28 10.04 3.74
C ILE A 78 13.39 9.38 5.12
N ASN A 79 13.78 8.11 5.17
CA ASN A 79 13.87 7.32 6.40
C ASN A 79 14.91 7.91 7.39
N SER A 80 16.04 8.40 6.89
CA SER A 80 17.09 9.02 7.74
C SER A 80 16.63 10.28 8.46
N ASN A 81 15.48 10.84 8.09
CA ASN A 81 14.87 12.00 8.74
C ASN A 81 13.75 11.64 9.73
N ASN A 82 13.69 10.39 10.20
CA ASN A 82 12.66 9.89 11.13
C ASN A 82 11.22 10.04 10.60
N ILE A 83 11.05 9.92 9.29
CA ILE A 83 9.75 9.86 8.64
C ILE A 83 9.45 8.40 8.31
N ASN A 84 8.36 7.89 8.84
CA ASN A 84 7.92 6.53 8.60
C ASN A 84 7.22 6.44 7.24
N ILE A 85 7.67 5.51 6.40
CA ILE A 85 7.01 5.24 5.11
C ILE A 85 5.97 4.15 5.34
N CYS A 86 4.69 4.50 5.16
CA CYS A 86 3.60 3.53 5.22
C CYS A 86 3.69 2.56 4.06
N ASN A 87 3.53 1.30 4.34
CA ASN A 87 3.22 0.33 3.30
C ASN A 87 1.71 0.40 3.02
N PRO A 88 1.25 0.91 1.84
CA PRO A 88 -0.17 0.98 1.53
C PRO A 88 -0.82 -0.41 1.43
N LYS A 89 -0.02 -1.47 1.21
CA LYS A 89 -0.48 -2.87 1.23
C LYS A 89 -1.15 -3.19 2.58
N TRP A 90 -0.56 -2.74 3.70
CA TRP A 90 -1.12 -2.90 5.03
C TRP A 90 -2.49 -2.23 5.21
N VAL A 91 -2.64 -1.01 4.71
CA VAL A 91 -3.91 -0.28 4.81
C VAL A 91 -4.99 -0.96 3.98
N LEU A 92 -4.65 -1.40 2.76
CA LEU A 92 -5.59 -2.12 1.90
C LEU A 92 -6.04 -3.41 2.56
N ILE A 93 -5.11 -4.18 3.11
CA ILE A 93 -5.43 -5.45 3.76
C ILE A 93 -6.38 -5.21 4.95
N HIS A 94 -6.04 -4.33 5.89
CA HIS A 94 -6.92 -4.03 7.02
C HIS A 94 -8.27 -3.36 6.65
N CYS A 95 -8.37 -2.76 5.45
CA CYS A 95 -9.64 -2.26 4.96
C CYS A 95 -10.44 -3.30 4.19
N THR A 96 -9.80 -4.39 3.72
CA THR A 96 -10.44 -5.39 2.85
C THR A 96 -11.62 -6.04 3.55
N ASP A 97 -11.47 -6.45 4.77
CA ASP A 97 -12.53 -7.08 5.56
C ASP A 97 -13.73 -6.13 5.72
N LYS A 98 -13.49 -4.88 6.11
CA LYS A 98 -14.55 -3.86 6.22
C LYS A 98 -15.22 -3.56 4.90
N ILE A 99 -14.48 -3.58 3.79
CA ILE A 99 -15.05 -3.37 2.44
C ILE A 99 -15.93 -4.56 2.06
N ILE A 100 -15.49 -5.78 2.35
CA ILE A 100 -16.27 -7.00 2.14
C ILE A 100 -17.57 -6.94 2.96
N ASP A 101 -17.47 -6.62 4.25
CA ASP A 101 -18.63 -6.48 5.13
C ASP A 101 -19.64 -5.45 4.59
N LEU A 102 -19.16 -4.30 4.14
CA LEU A 102 -20.03 -3.28 3.53
C LEU A 102 -20.74 -3.80 2.29
N ILE A 103 -20.03 -4.49 1.39
CA ILE A 103 -20.61 -5.04 0.15
C ILE A 103 -21.64 -6.12 0.47
N LEU A 104 -21.34 -7.04 1.38
CA LEU A 104 -22.24 -8.11 1.76
C LEU A 104 -23.49 -7.58 2.47
N ASN A 105 -23.32 -6.62 3.38
CA ASN A 105 -24.44 -5.96 4.07
C ASN A 105 -25.36 -5.21 3.08
N GLU A 106 -24.79 -4.50 2.11
CA GLU A 106 -25.57 -3.81 1.07
C GLU A 106 -26.38 -4.81 0.23
N LYS A 107 -25.81 -5.97 -0.06
CA LYS A 107 -26.46 -7.05 -0.80
C LYS A 107 -27.34 -7.95 0.06
N LYS A 108 -27.34 -7.78 1.39
CA LYS A 108 -28.05 -8.63 2.35
C LYS A 108 -27.66 -10.11 2.25
N ILE A 109 -26.37 -10.38 2.07
CA ILE A 109 -25.80 -11.73 1.96
C ILE A 109 -24.94 -11.98 3.19
N GLU A 110 -25.08 -13.16 3.81
CA GLU A 110 -24.22 -13.58 4.93
C GLU A 110 -22.88 -14.15 4.43
N LYS A 111 -21.78 -13.91 5.16
CA LYS A 111 -20.46 -14.46 4.83
C LYS A 111 -20.52 -15.98 4.70
N LYS A 112 -21.22 -16.67 5.63
CA LYS A 112 -21.35 -18.14 5.65
C LYS A 112 -22.12 -18.72 4.46
N GLU A 113 -22.83 -17.89 3.72
CA GLU A 113 -23.52 -18.29 2.49
C GLU A 113 -22.76 -17.90 1.23
N SER A 114 -21.66 -17.14 1.39
CA SER A 114 -20.88 -16.56 0.30
C SER A 114 -19.63 -17.35 0.00
N GLU A 115 -19.16 -17.26 -1.25
CA GLU A 115 -17.84 -17.71 -1.68
C GLU A 115 -16.97 -16.49 -1.96
N ILE A 116 -15.68 -16.57 -1.57
CA ILE A 116 -14.70 -15.53 -1.85
C ILE A 116 -13.56 -16.09 -2.70
N SER A 117 -13.09 -15.30 -3.67
CA SER A 117 -11.92 -15.65 -4.50
C SER A 117 -10.79 -14.68 -4.23
N ILE A 118 -9.62 -15.21 -3.87
CA ILE A 118 -8.42 -14.45 -3.54
C ILE A 118 -7.38 -14.64 -4.64
N CYS A 119 -7.04 -13.57 -5.35
CA CYS A 119 -5.98 -13.59 -6.36
C CYS A 119 -4.64 -13.25 -5.70
N VAL A 120 -3.76 -14.25 -5.55
CA VAL A 120 -2.49 -14.08 -4.85
C VAL A 120 -1.40 -15.00 -5.39
N ASN A 121 -0.17 -14.49 -5.55
CA ASN A 121 0.98 -15.26 -6.06
C ASN A 121 2.08 -15.48 -5.02
N GLU A 122 2.05 -14.75 -3.91
CA GLU A 122 3.05 -14.84 -2.85
C GLU A 122 2.35 -15.06 -1.52
N ILE A 123 2.90 -15.96 -0.71
CA ILE A 123 2.47 -16.19 0.67
C ILE A 123 3.46 -15.44 1.55
N ASP A 124 2.94 -14.47 2.30
CA ASP A 124 3.57 -13.92 3.48
C ASP A 124 2.67 -14.20 4.70
N ASN A 125 3.16 -14.01 5.90
CA ASN A 125 2.42 -14.30 7.14
C ASN A 125 1.04 -13.63 7.16
N LEU A 126 0.92 -12.48 6.54
CA LEU A 126 -0.30 -11.71 6.50
C LEU A 126 -1.33 -12.31 5.55
N VAL A 127 -0.89 -12.74 4.36
CA VAL A 127 -1.75 -13.46 3.40
C VAL A 127 -2.22 -14.78 4.01
N GLU A 128 -1.34 -15.49 4.68
CA GLU A 128 -1.68 -16.74 5.39
C GLU A 128 -2.77 -16.48 6.44
N GLU A 129 -2.58 -15.49 7.32
CA GLU A 129 -3.54 -15.12 8.35
C GLU A 129 -4.92 -14.78 7.77
N TYR A 130 -4.98 -13.98 6.70
CA TYR A 130 -6.25 -13.66 6.02
C TYR A 130 -6.94 -14.85 5.38
N ILE A 131 -6.19 -15.76 4.77
CA ILE A 131 -6.79 -16.97 4.20
C ILE A 131 -7.40 -17.83 5.32
N TYR A 132 -6.72 -17.93 6.47
CA TYR A 132 -7.25 -18.62 7.63
C TYR A 132 -8.53 -17.99 8.19
N GLU A 133 -8.54 -16.67 8.33
CA GLU A 133 -9.74 -15.93 8.79
C GLU A 133 -10.90 -16.11 7.84
N PHE A 134 -10.69 -15.94 6.53
CA PHE A 134 -11.74 -16.09 5.53
C PHE A 134 -12.23 -17.54 5.41
N ALA A 135 -11.37 -18.52 5.57
CA ALA A 135 -11.76 -19.93 5.57
C ALA A 135 -12.73 -20.27 6.71
N LYS A 136 -12.64 -19.56 7.86
CA LYS A 136 -13.58 -19.71 8.99
C LYS A 136 -14.88 -18.94 8.82
N GLU A 137 -14.85 -17.84 8.07
CA GLU A 137 -16.00 -16.94 7.94
C GLU A 137 -16.87 -17.22 6.70
N PHE A 138 -16.25 -17.67 5.62
CA PHE A 138 -16.95 -17.87 4.34
C PHE A 138 -17.29 -19.35 4.11
N LYS A 139 -18.34 -19.56 3.30
CA LYS A 139 -18.72 -20.92 2.88
C LYS A 139 -17.61 -21.61 2.09
N ARG A 140 -16.88 -20.85 1.26
CA ARG A 140 -15.76 -21.34 0.45
C ARG A 140 -14.79 -20.22 0.16
N VAL A 141 -13.49 -20.55 0.21
CA VAL A 141 -12.38 -19.68 -0.21
C VAL A 141 -11.71 -20.30 -1.42
N ASN A 142 -11.72 -19.59 -2.55
CA ASN A 142 -11.02 -20.01 -3.76
C ASN A 142 -9.72 -19.22 -3.90
N ILE A 143 -8.59 -19.91 -4.04
CA ILE A 143 -7.29 -19.27 -4.26
C ILE A 143 -6.93 -19.34 -5.73
N ILE A 144 -6.75 -18.19 -6.35
CA ILE A 144 -6.33 -18.05 -7.74
C ILE A 144 -4.86 -17.63 -7.75
N THR A 145 -3.99 -18.52 -8.23
CA THR A 145 -2.53 -18.34 -8.17
C THR A 145 -1.81 -18.98 -9.34
N ASN A 146 -0.66 -18.41 -9.71
CA ASN A 146 0.29 -19.03 -10.64
C ASN A 146 1.25 -20.01 -9.94
N HIS A 147 1.20 -20.15 -8.60
CA HIS A 147 2.12 -20.95 -7.79
C HIS A 147 1.39 -21.93 -6.89
N ILE A 148 0.61 -22.84 -7.49
CA ILE A 148 -0.24 -23.83 -6.79
C ILE A 148 0.52 -24.57 -5.69
N GLY A 149 1.76 -25.01 -5.95
CA GLY A 149 2.54 -25.78 -4.97
C GLY A 149 2.83 -25.07 -3.65
N LYS A 150 2.84 -23.74 -3.62
CA LYS A 150 3.02 -22.97 -2.38
C LYS A 150 1.78 -23.01 -1.49
N PHE A 151 0.60 -23.02 -2.11
CA PHE A 151 -0.68 -22.99 -1.40
C PHE A 151 -1.18 -24.37 -0.99
N LYS A 152 -0.69 -25.43 -1.63
CA LYS A 152 -1.06 -26.82 -1.32
C LYS A 152 -0.75 -27.21 0.14
N LYS A 153 0.40 -26.77 0.67
CA LYS A 153 0.75 -26.99 2.08
C LYS A 153 -0.20 -26.30 3.05
N MET A 154 -0.68 -25.13 2.68
CA MET A 154 -1.64 -24.37 3.49
C MET A 154 -3.02 -25.05 3.46
N GLU A 155 -3.45 -25.52 2.29
CA GLU A 155 -4.68 -26.31 2.12
C GLU A 155 -4.65 -27.57 3.01
N GLU A 156 -3.55 -28.34 2.96
CA GLU A 156 -3.34 -29.52 3.81
C GLU A 156 -3.40 -29.18 5.30
N LYS A 157 -2.84 -28.03 5.71
CA LYS A 157 -2.85 -27.57 7.09
C LYS A 157 -4.27 -27.19 7.53
N LEU A 158 -5.01 -26.39 6.74
CA LEU A 158 -6.40 -26.03 7.00
C LEU A 158 -7.30 -27.26 7.12
N TYR A 159 -7.10 -28.25 6.25
CA TYR A 159 -7.84 -29.51 6.31
C TYR A 159 -7.56 -30.29 7.57
N ASN A 160 -6.28 -30.47 7.93
CA ASN A 160 -5.87 -31.30 9.06
C ASN A 160 -6.10 -30.67 10.43
N GLU A 161 -5.95 -29.36 10.55
CA GLU A 161 -6.04 -28.64 11.83
C GLU A 161 -7.44 -28.10 12.10
N ASP A 162 -8.12 -27.58 11.10
CA ASP A 162 -9.41 -26.89 11.26
C ASP A 162 -10.59 -27.64 10.62
N GLY A 163 -10.35 -28.75 9.92
CA GLY A 163 -11.40 -29.54 9.25
C GLY A 163 -12.10 -28.77 8.12
N ILE A 164 -11.46 -27.74 7.57
CA ILE A 164 -12.00 -26.88 6.52
C ILE A 164 -11.68 -27.51 5.16
N ILE A 165 -12.71 -27.74 4.33
CA ILE A 165 -12.61 -28.34 3.00
C ILE A 165 -12.82 -27.27 1.94
#